data_57e1444352787ecc44216b69dfa3d260
#
_entry.id   57e1444352787ecc44216b69dfa3d260
#
_cell.length_a   1.000
_cell.length_b   1.000
_cell.length_c   1.000
_cell.angle_alpha   90.00
_cell.angle_beta   90.00
_cell.angle_gamma   90.00
#
_symmetry.space_group_name_H-M   'P 1'
#
loop_
_entity.id
_entity.type
_entity.pdbx_description
1 polymer ?
#
loop_
_entity_poly.entity_id
_entity_poly.type
_entity_poly.pdbx_seq_one_letter_code
_entity_poly.pdbx_strand_id
1 'polypeptide(L)'
;MKVPAPSGAEAWSAGLFGLLAPLPILDVLFAMVAMIVVGLWNKKDLREPARTNRRLAASWGLTLLLVELALVVIQIALVSIAHSFYESLPFIPWGTPIIMALAMVGVHVLVCTVQMIRAYRGKTLRFGGFPFFR
;
A
#
# COMPACT_ATOMS: atom_id res chain seq x y z
N MET A 1 -29.11 17.84 -0.31
CA MET A 1 -27.94 17.23 -0.98
C MET A 1 -27.98 15.72 -0.80
N LYS A 2 -28.09 14.94 -1.87
CA LYS A 2 -27.94 13.47 -1.76
C LYS A 2 -26.45 13.16 -1.55
N VAL A 3 -26.12 12.59 -0.39
CA VAL A 3 -24.77 12.06 -0.17
C VAL A 3 -24.53 10.98 -1.21
N PRO A 4 -23.47 11.08 -2.02
CA PRO A 4 -23.18 10.06 -3.01
C PRO A 4 -23.02 8.70 -2.32
N ALA A 5 -23.56 7.65 -2.91
CA ALA A 5 -23.43 6.30 -2.38
C ALA A 5 -21.93 5.94 -2.26
N PRO A 6 -21.51 5.28 -1.17
CA PRO A 6 -20.11 4.89 -0.99
C PRO A 6 -19.64 4.02 -2.17
N SER A 7 -18.52 4.40 -2.77
CA SER A 7 -17.97 3.74 -3.96
C SER A 7 -16.79 2.81 -3.65
N GLY A 8 -16.25 2.91 -2.45
CA GLY A 8 -15.00 2.26 -2.05
C GLY A 8 -13.74 3.05 -2.44
N ALA A 9 -13.89 4.20 -3.09
CA ALA A 9 -12.78 5.09 -3.43
C ALA A 9 -12.08 5.63 -2.17
N GLU A 10 -12.80 5.72 -1.06
CA GLU A 10 -12.29 6.21 0.24
C GLU A 10 -11.14 5.37 0.76
N ALA A 11 -11.20 4.05 0.58
CA ALA A 11 -10.13 3.16 1.01
C ALA A 11 -8.86 3.30 0.17
N TRP A 12 -9.01 3.56 -1.13
CA TRP A 12 -7.88 3.84 -2.03
C TRP A 12 -7.30 5.24 -1.79
N SER A 13 -8.14 6.24 -1.50
CA SER A 13 -7.67 7.59 -1.15
C SER A 13 -6.91 7.60 0.17
N ALA A 14 -7.28 6.76 1.14
CA ALA A 14 -6.56 6.63 2.40
C ALA A 14 -5.08 6.26 2.19
N GLY A 15 -4.78 5.44 1.17
CA GLY A 15 -3.41 5.10 0.79
C GLY A 15 -2.61 6.29 0.24
N LEU A 16 -3.27 7.24 -0.42
CA LEU A 16 -2.62 8.45 -0.92
C LEU A 16 -2.44 9.50 0.19
N PHE A 17 -3.49 9.75 0.96
CA PHE A 17 -3.44 10.72 2.05
C PHE A 17 -2.50 10.31 3.18
N GLY A 18 -2.35 9.01 3.43
CA GLY A 18 -1.39 8.49 4.38
C GLY A 18 0.05 8.88 4.06
N LEU A 19 0.40 8.99 2.77
CA LEU A 19 1.73 9.44 2.33
C LEU A 19 2.00 10.94 2.57
N LEU A 20 0.97 11.73 2.88
CA LEU A 20 1.11 13.15 3.23
C LEU A 20 1.39 13.37 4.71
N ALA A 21 1.45 12.32 5.53
CA ALA A 21 1.81 12.44 6.93
C ALA A 21 3.26 12.98 7.04
N PRO A 22 3.52 13.96 7.91
CA PRO A 22 4.85 14.58 8.02
C PRO A 22 5.85 13.72 8.81
N LEU A 23 5.82 12.42 8.59
CA LEU A 23 6.64 11.43 9.29
C LEU A 23 7.46 10.66 8.27
N PRO A 24 8.69 11.09 7.93
CA PRO A 24 9.51 10.41 6.93
C PRO A 24 9.69 8.92 7.30
N ILE A 25 9.51 8.05 6.32
CA ILE A 25 9.58 6.58 6.44
C ILE A 25 8.30 5.96 7.05
N LEU A 26 7.69 6.58 8.07
CA LEU A 26 6.45 6.08 8.69
C LEU A 26 5.20 6.42 7.88
N ASP A 27 5.26 7.38 6.98
CA ASP A 27 4.19 7.79 6.08
C ASP A 27 3.72 6.63 5.18
N VAL A 28 4.67 5.87 4.62
CA VAL A 28 4.37 4.69 3.81
C VAL A 28 3.66 3.62 4.64
N LEU A 29 4.18 3.31 5.82
CA LEU A 29 3.56 2.37 6.75
C LEU A 29 2.16 2.84 7.17
N PHE A 30 2.03 4.13 7.47
CA PHE A 30 0.74 4.73 7.84
C PHE A 30 -0.27 4.65 6.69
N ALA A 31 0.15 4.89 5.45
CA ALA A 31 -0.70 4.76 4.27
C ALA A 31 -1.25 3.34 4.10
N MET A 32 -0.41 2.32 4.27
CA MET A 32 -0.81 0.92 4.16
C MET A 32 -1.79 0.52 5.27
N VAL A 33 -1.49 0.90 6.52
CA VAL A 33 -2.38 0.64 7.67
C VAL A 33 -3.71 1.35 7.50
N ALA A 34 -3.71 2.62 7.06
CA ALA A 34 -4.93 3.37 6.78
C ALA A 34 -5.80 2.69 5.72
N MET A 35 -5.21 2.17 4.64
CA MET A 35 -5.94 1.41 3.62
C MET A 35 -6.59 0.15 4.19
N ILE A 36 -5.86 -0.59 5.03
CA ILE A 36 -6.38 -1.81 5.66
C ILE A 36 -7.55 -1.44 6.59
N VAL A 37 -7.36 -0.47 7.46
CA VAL A 37 -8.37 -0.04 8.42
C VAL A 37 -9.62 0.47 7.71
N VAL A 38 -9.48 1.45 6.81
CA VAL A 38 -10.61 2.03 6.06
C VAL A 38 -11.26 0.99 5.16
N GLY A 39 -10.48 0.12 4.53
CA GLY A 39 -10.98 -0.94 3.66
C GLY A 39 -11.78 -2.01 4.40
N LEU A 40 -11.46 -2.26 5.67
CA LEU A 40 -12.15 -3.24 6.51
C LEU A 40 -13.25 -2.63 7.38
N TRP A 41 -13.32 -1.31 7.51
CA TRP A 41 -14.29 -0.62 8.35
C TRP A 41 -15.72 -0.78 7.82
N ASN A 42 -16.65 -1.14 8.70
CA ASN A 42 -18.09 -1.27 8.41
C ASN A 42 -18.48 -2.02 7.12
N LYS A 43 -17.80 -3.13 6.83
CA LYS A 43 -18.05 -3.92 5.61
C LYS A 43 -19.47 -4.44 5.48
N LYS A 44 -20.13 -4.72 6.61
CA LYS A 44 -21.42 -5.42 6.63
C LYS A 44 -22.54 -4.60 6.00
N ASP A 45 -22.45 -3.28 6.08
CA ASP A 45 -23.52 -2.36 5.63
C ASP A 45 -23.31 -1.86 4.20
N LEU A 46 -22.21 -2.24 3.55
CA LEU A 46 -21.89 -1.76 2.22
C LEU A 46 -22.52 -2.63 1.13
N ARG A 47 -23.12 -1.96 0.15
CA ARG A 47 -23.59 -2.58 -1.09
C ARG A 47 -22.46 -2.68 -2.12
N GLU A 48 -22.59 -3.60 -3.09
CA GLU A 48 -21.70 -3.63 -4.25
C GLU A 48 -21.90 -2.36 -5.13
N PRO A 49 -20.83 -1.84 -5.76
CA PRO A 49 -19.46 -2.35 -5.81
C PRO A 49 -18.55 -1.88 -4.66
N ALA A 50 -19.03 -1.04 -3.74
CA ALA A 50 -18.21 -0.45 -2.69
C ALA A 50 -17.56 -1.50 -1.78
N ARG A 51 -18.31 -2.55 -1.45
CA ARG A 51 -17.83 -3.65 -0.60
C ARG A 51 -16.61 -4.34 -1.23
N THR A 52 -16.71 -4.71 -2.49
CA THR A 52 -15.61 -5.34 -3.23
C THR A 52 -14.42 -4.39 -3.39
N ASN A 53 -14.65 -3.14 -3.75
CA ASN A 53 -13.59 -2.14 -3.94
C ASN A 53 -12.80 -1.88 -2.66
N ARG A 54 -13.46 -1.82 -1.50
CA ARG A 54 -12.80 -1.66 -0.18
C ARG A 54 -11.98 -2.88 0.21
N ARG A 55 -12.48 -4.09 -0.04
CA ARG A 55 -11.74 -5.32 0.24
C ARG A 55 -10.46 -5.42 -0.60
N LEU A 56 -10.54 -5.02 -1.85
CA LEU A 56 -9.38 -4.99 -2.74
C LEU A 56 -8.35 -3.95 -2.29
N ALA A 57 -8.79 -2.78 -1.82
CA ALA A 57 -7.90 -1.78 -1.24
C ALA A 57 -7.18 -2.32 0.01
N ALA A 58 -7.91 -2.97 0.93
CA ALA A 58 -7.30 -3.58 2.11
C ALA A 58 -6.31 -4.69 1.74
N SER A 59 -6.63 -5.53 0.75
CA SER A 59 -5.73 -6.57 0.25
C SER A 59 -4.47 -5.98 -0.37
N TRP A 60 -4.59 -4.88 -1.12
CA TRP A 60 -3.43 -4.17 -1.66
C TRP A 60 -2.55 -3.58 -0.57
N GLY A 61 -3.15 -2.90 0.42
CA GLY A 61 -2.42 -2.34 1.56
C GLY A 61 -1.64 -3.42 2.32
N LEU A 62 -2.24 -4.59 2.57
CA LEU A 62 -1.56 -5.69 3.23
C LEU A 62 -0.48 -6.33 2.35
N THR A 63 -0.73 -6.49 1.05
CA THR A 63 0.29 -7.00 0.10
C THR A 63 1.52 -6.11 0.13
N LEU A 64 1.33 -4.80 0.01
CA LEU A 64 2.42 -3.85 0.00
C LEU A 64 3.18 -3.83 1.34
N LEU A 65 2.44 -3.84 2.47
CA LEU A 65 3.03 -3.90 3.80
C LEU A 65 3.97 -5.11 3.96
N LEU A 66 3.55 -6.28 3.50
CA LEU A 66 4.37 -7.49 3.56
C LEU A 66 5.61 -7.40 2.65
N VAL A 67 5.46 -6.83 1.46
CA VAL A 67 6.57 -6.63 0.52
C VAL A 67 7.60 -5.65 1.11
N GLU A 68 7.16 -4.51 1.61
CA GLU A 68 8.05 -3.52 2.22
C GLU A 68 8.76 -4.07 3.46
N LEU A 69 8.04 -4.79 4.31
CA LEU A 69 8.64 -5.45 5.47
C LEU A 69 9.70 -6.47 5.06
N ALA A 70 9.43 -7.28 4.03
CA ALA A 70 10.40 -8.23 3.50
C ALA A 70 11.65 -7.53 2.95
N LEU A 71 11.49 -6.41 2.22
CA LEU A 71 12.61 -5.63 1.70
C LEU A 71 13.46 -5.03 2.83
N VAL A 72 12.83 -4.54 3.90
CA VAL A 72 13.54 -4.05 5.10
C VAL A 72 14.35 -5.16 5.76
N VAL A 73 13.76 -6.34 5.96
CA VAL A 73 14.44 -7.49 6.55
C VAL A 73 15.63 -7.93 5.68
N ILE A 74 15.44 -7.99 4.36
CA ILE A 74 16.52 -8.31 3.41
C ILE A 74 17.63 -7.26 3.50
N GLN A 75 17.28 -5.98 3.55
CA GLN A 75 18.27 -4.89 3.68
C GLN A 75 19.11 -5.02 4.95
N ILE A 76 18.45 -5.26 6.09
CA ILE A 76 19.14 -5.46 7.39
C ILE A 76 20.10 -6.67 7.30
N ALA A 77 19.61 -7.79 6.75
CA ALA A 77 20.44 -9.00 6.62
C ALA A 77 21.66 -8.75 5.71
N LEU A 78 21.46 -8.10 4.56
CA LEU A 78 22.54 -7.77 3.63
C LEU A 78 23.58 -6.87 4.28
N VAL A 79 23.17 -5.80 4.94
CA VAL A 79 24.08 -4.89 5.64
C VAL A 79 24.84 -5.61 6.76
N SER A 80 24.18 -6.45 7.54
CA SER A 80 24.81 -7.22 8.62
C SER A 80 25.86 -8.19 8.09
N ILE A 81 25.57 -8.89 6.99
CA ILE A 81 26.53 -9.80 6.35
C ILE A 81 27.71 -9.01 5.77
N ALA A 82 27.42 -7.93 5.05
CA ALA A 82 28.44 -7.16 4.37
C ALA A 82 29.42 -6.50 5.35
N HIS A 83 28.94 -5.99 6.49
CA HIS A 83 29.83 -5.47 7.54
C HIS A 83 30.81 -6.51 8.10
N SER A 84 30.51 -7.79 7.99
CA SER A 84 31.41 -8.86 8.42
C SER A 84 32.59 -9.08 7.46
N PHE A 85 32.49 -8.57 6.21
CA PHE A 85 33.46 -8.85 5.15
C PHE A 85 34.14 -7.62 4.57
N TYR A 86 33.55 -6.42 4.74
CA TYR A 86 34.01 -5.18 4.09
C TYR A 86 34.09 -4.02 5.07
N GLU A 87 35.14 -3.22 4.99
CA GLU A 87 35.27 -1.97 5.76
C GLU A 87 34.37 -0.87 5.22
N SER A 88 34.11 -0.86 3.90
CA SER A 88 33.21 0.07 3.25
C SER A 88 32.28 -0.66 2.30
N LEU A 89 31.00 -0.29 2.31
CA LEU A 89 29.98 -0.90 1.46
C LEU A 89 29.63 0.01 0.29
N PRO A 90 29.82 -0.41 -0.96
CA PRO A 90 29.27 0.32 -2.08
C PRO A 90 27.75 0.28 -2.05
N PHE A 91 27.09 1.40 -2.37
CA PHE A 91 25.62 1.47 -2.34
C PHE A 91 24.96 0.43 -3.26
N ILE A 92 25.54 0.21 -4.43
CA ILE A 92 25.08 -0.85 -5.33
C ILE A 92 26.13 -1.99 -5.29
N PRO A 93 25.72 -3.24 -5.05
CA PRO A 93 24.34 -3.78 -4.96
C PRO A 93 23.66 -3.70 -3.59
N TRP A 94 24.37 -3.30 -2.54
CA TRP A 94 23.90 -3.41 -1.16
C TRP A 94 22.67 -2.54 -0.82
N GLY A 95 22.47 -1.43 -1.53
CA GLY A 95 21.30 -0.57 -1.40
C GLY A 95 20.12 -0.95 -2.32
N THR A 96 20.21 -2.04 -3.06
CA THR A 96 19.16 -2.46 -4.02
C THR A 96 17.78 -2.61 -3.37
N PRO A 97 17.61 -3.24 -2.19
CA PRO A 97 16.30 -3.35 -1.55
C PRO A 97 15.66 -1.98 -1.25
N ILE A 98 16.48 -0.97 -0.91
CA ILE A 98 15.99 0.41 -0.68
C ILE A 98 15.46 1.00 -1.98
N ILE A 99 16.17 0.83 -3.09
CA ILE A 99 15.73 1.29 -4.41
C ILE A 99 14.41 0.60 -4.78
N MET A 100 14.29 -0.70 -4.53
CA MET A 100 13.07 -1.46 -4.79
C MET A 100 11.91 -0.97 -3.93
N ALA A 101 12.14 -0.69 -2.64
CA ALA A 101 11.12 -0.14 -1.75
C ALA A 101 10.61 1.21 -2.27
N LEU A 102 11.50 2.13 -2.64
CA LEU A 102 11.13 3.42 -3.23
C LEU A 102 10.34 3.26 -4.55
N ALA A 103 10.74 2.32 -5.40
CA ALA A 103 10.00 2.02 -6.63
C ALA A 103 8.60 1.48 -6.32
N MET A 104 8.44 0.66 -5.29
CA MET A 104 7.13 0.15 -4.85
C MET A 104 6.22 1.26 -4.32
N VAL A 105 6.75 2.29 -3.66
CA VAL A 105 5.98 3.49 -3.29
C VAL A 105 5.45 4.19 -4.55
N GLY A 106 6.26 4.34 -5.59
CA GLY A 106 5.81 4.88 -6.88
C GLY A 106 4.68 4.06 -7.52
N VAL A 107 4.82 2.73 -7.52
CA VAL A 107 3.76 1.81 -7.98
C VAL A 107 2.51 1.95 -7.13
N HIS A 108 2.64 2.08 -5.81
CA HIS A 108 1.52 2.28 -4.89
C HIS A 108 0.72 3.55 -5.24
N VAL A 109 1.40 4.69 -5.42
CA VAL A 109 0.75 5.96 -5.81
C VAL A 109 -0.02 5.79 -7.12
N LEU A 110 0.59 5.18 -8.13
CA LEU A 110 -0.04 4.94 -9.42
C LEU A 110 -1.29 4.05 -9.29
N VAL A 111 -1.16 2.92 -8.61
CA VAL A 111 -2.26 1.97 -8.40
C VAL A 111 -3.40 2.62 -7.62
N CYS A 112 -3.11 3.29 -6.50
CA CYS A 112 -4.12 3.96 -5.69
C CYS A 112 -4.86 5.04 -6.49
N THR A 113 -4.15 5.86 -7.26
CA THR A 113 -4.75 6.92 -8.09
C THR A 113 -5.69 6.32 -9.14
N VAL A 114 -5.23 5.33 -9.89
CA VAL A 114 -6.04 4.69 -10.94
C VAL A 114 -7.27 3.99 -10.36
N GLN A 115 -7.09 3.23 -9.28
CA GLN A 115 -8.19 2.49 -8.66
C GLN A 115 -9.19 3.41 -7.96
N MET A 116 -8.72 4.48 -7.31
CA MET A 116 -9.58 5.51 -6.73
C MET A 116 -10.49 6.14 -7.78
N ILE A 117 -9.94 6.57 -8.93
CA ILE A 117 -10.71 7.16 -10.03
C ILE A 117 -11.73 6.16 -10.58
N ARG A 118 -11.34 4.89 -10.78
CA ARG A 118 -12.23 3.84 -11.27
C ARG A 118 -13.36 3.54 -10.30
N ALA A 119 -13.05 3.43 -9.00
CA ALA A 119 -14.04 3.22 -7.95
C ALA A 119 -14.99 4.42 -7.85
N TYR A 120 -14.49 5.65 -7.91
CA TYR A 120 -15.31 6.86 -7.91
C TYR A 120 -16.30 6.90 -9.08
N ARG A 121 -15.91 6.36 -10.26
CA ARG A 121 -16.78 6.19 -11.42
C ARG A 121 -17.78 5.03 -11.30
N GLY A 122 -17.92 4.43 -10.12
CA GLY A 122 -18.85 3.32 -9.85
C GLY A 122 -18.45 1.98 -10.47
N LYS A 123 -17.20 1.83 -10.94
CA LYS A 123 -16.73 0.56 -11.52
C LYS A 123 -16.33 -0.42 -10.42
N THR A 124 -16.71 -1.69 -10.59
CA THR A 124 -16.17 -2.79 -9.78
C THR A 124 -14.72 -3.05 -10.19
N LEU A 125 -13.81 -2.99 -9.24
CA LEU A 125 -12.39 -3.23 -9.46
C LEU A 125 -12.11 -4.73 -9.53
N ARG A 126 -11.02 -5.10 -10.20
CA ARG A 126 -10.58 -6.50 -10.34
C ARG A 126 -9.21 -6.75 -9.75
N PHE A 127 -8.48 -5.70 -9.42
CA PHE A 127 -7.12 -5.78 -8.92
C PHE A 127 -7.02 -5.16 -7.51
N GLY A 128 -6.36 -5.87 -6.61
CA GLY A 128 -6.12 -5.44 -5.22
C GLY A 128 -4.96 -6.18 -4.59
N GLY A 129 -3.94 -6.54 -5.38
CA GLY A 129 -2.81 -7.33 -4.91
C GLY A 129 -3.20 -8.78 -4.62
N PHE A 130 -2.55 -9.39 -3.64
CA PHE A 130 -2.87 -10.75 -3.21
C PHE A 130 -4.22 -10.78 -2.48
N PRO A 131 -5.13 -11.75 -2.76
CA PRO A 131 -6.51 -11.76 -2.26
C PRO A 131 -6.59 -12.26 -0.80
N PHE A 132 -6.08 -11.49 0.14
CA PHE A 132 -6.14 -11.84 1.57
C PHE A 132 -7.55 -11.77 2.14
N PHE A 133 -8.37 -10.83 1.66
CA PHE A 133 -9.73 -10.62 2.16
C PHE A 133 -10.74 -11.03 1.09
N ARG A 134 -11.37 -12.19 1.24
CA ARG A 134 -12.45 -12.72 0.39
C ARG A 134 -13.84 -12.49 1.00
#